data_be0f379cfab9ab358cf898c0b7f1e437
#
_entry.id   be0f379cfab9ab358cf898c0b7f1e437
#
_cell.length_a   1.000
_cell.length_b   1.000
_cell.length_c   1.000
_cell.angle_alpha   90.00
_cell.angle_beta   90.00
_cell.angle_gamma   90.00
#
_symmetry.space_group_name_H-M   'P 1'
#
loop_
_entity.id
_entity.type
_entity.pdbx_description
1 polymer ?
#
loop_
_entity_poly.entity_id
_entity_poly.type
_entity_poly.pdbx_seq_one_letter_code
_entity_poly.pdbx_strand_id
1 'polypeptide(L)'
;SSHRPSFPYRAVKTIPTSVATREQIFKKYDDFNRKFVFDTYRDSDKLSAIALIKETIASLAIFGYGNQSVVANENAKKLFEGYVDILKIVLPPKLGFEGISVIVPEVMLCTKTGNFPIDAVSGGISSIIDITWQLYMFADTSESFVAIIDEPENHLHPELQRNFLGNLIKAFPNVQFIVATHNPFMITAEKDSNVFVLNYSDNNKVFSCQLDYINRAGTSNAILRDVLGIDSTLPIWAEKTLNDIVTKYSRSALN
;
A
#
# COMPACT_ATOMS: atom_id res chain seq x y z
N SER A 1 -14.49 1.84 12.21
CA SER A 1 -13.52 2.75 12.86
C SER A 1 -12.13 2.32 12.43
N SER A 2 -11.55 3.07 11.50
CA SER A 2 -10.20 2.88 11.04
C SER A 2 -9.22 3.18 12.19
N HIS A 3 -8.83 2.15 12.93
CA HIS A 3 -7.68 2.27 13.79
C HIS A 3 -6.45 2.44 12.89
N ARG A 4 -5.97 3.68 12.75
CA ARG A 4 -4.60 3.91 12.29
C ARG A 4 -3.70 3.11 13.22
N PRO A 5 -2.89 2.18 12.74
CA PRO A 5 -1.83 1.66 13.56
C PRO A 5 -0.93 2.86 13.90
N SER A 6 -0.99 3.34 15.14
CA SER A 6 0.05 4.23 15.63
C SER A 6 1.32 3.40 15.65
N PHE A 7 2.31 3.79 14.86
CA PHE A 7 3.63 3.18 14.91
C PHE A 7 4.43 3.90 16.02
N PRO A 8 4.38 3.44 17.28
CA PRO A 8 5.24 4.01 18.29
C PRO A 8 6.70 3.75 17.90
N TYR A 9 7.52 4.78 17.99
CA TYR A 9 8.97 4.64 17.86
C TYR A 9 9.47 3.45 18.70
N ARG A 10 10.24 2.57 18.07
CA ARG A 10 10.92 1.47 18.77
C ARG A 10 12.34 1.30 18.21
N ALA A 11 13.31 1.44 19.11
CA ALA A 11 14.67 1.05 18.80
C ALA A 11 14.77 -0.45 18.53
N VAL A 12 15.63 -0.85 17.61
CA VAL A 12 15.98 -2.27 17.40
C VAL A 12 16.64 -2.77 18.68
N LYS A 13 15.98 -3.71 19.36
CA LYS A 13 16.45 -4.26 20.64
C LYS A 13 17.41 -5.44 20.46
N THR A 14 17.17 -6.24 19.43
CA THR A 14 17.94 -7.46 19.17
C THR A 14 18.24 -7.59 17.69
N ILE A 15 19.48 -7.95 17.37
CA ILE A 15 19.87 -8.35 16.01
C ILE A 15 19.93 -9.88 16.01
N PRO A 16 19.19 -10.56 15.11
CA PRO A 16 19.27 -12.01 14.99
C PRO A 16 20.73 -12.45 14.74
N THR A 17 21.16 -13.49 15.40
CA THR A 17 22.53 -14.04 15.24
C THR A 17 22.68 -14.89 13.99
N SER A 18 21.57 -15.19 13.30
CA SER A 18 21.55 -15.91 12.04
C SER A 18 20.79 -15.11 10.99
N VAL A 19 21.29 -15.12 9.77
CA VAL A 19 20.58 -14.54 8.61
C VAL A 19 19.40 -15.45 8.27
N ALA A 20 18.18 -14.92 8.43
CA ALA A 20 16.98 -15.65 8.07
C ALA A 20 16.82 -15.70 6.54
N THR A 21 16.28 -16.80 6.03
CA THR A 21 15.88 -16.92 4.62
C THR A 21 14.64 -16.07 4.36
N ARG A 22 14.37 -15.76 3.08
CA ARG A 22 13.18 -15.03 2.65
C ARG A 22 11.89 -15.66 3.19
N GLU A 23 11.75 -16.97 3.09
CA GLU A 23 10.61 -17.73 3.61
C GLU A 23 10.45 -17.60 5.13
N GLN A 24 11.54 -17.68 5.88
CA GLN A 24 11.51 -17.49 7.34
C GLN A 24 11.12 -16.07 7.74
N ILE A 25 11.59 -15.08 7.00
CA ILE A 25 11.22 -13.66 7.19
C ILE A 25 9.73 -13.47 6.93
N PHE A 26 9.23 -13.98 5.79
CA PHE A 26 7.82 -13.91 5.44
C PHE A 26 6.95 -14.59 6.49
N LYS A 27 7.28 -15.82 6.86
CA LYS A 27 6.53 -16.57 7.88
C LYS A 27 6.47 -15.85 9.22
N LYS A 28 7.59 -15.31 9.69
CA LYS A 28 7.62 -14.53 10.95
C LYS A 28 6.70 -13.31 10.87
N TYR A 29 6.66 -12.64 9.72
CA TYR A 29 5.82 -11.48 9.50
C TYR A 29 4.32 -11.87 9.39
N ASP A 30 3.99 -12.91 8.65
CA ASP A 30 2.63 -13.44 8.49
C ASP A 30 2.06 -13.93 9.83
N ASP A 31 2.82 -14.70 10.60
CA ASP A 31 2.45 -15.14 11.95
C ASP A 31 2.16 -13.95 12.89
N PHE A 32 2.94 -12.89 12.76
CA PHE A 32 2.71 -11.66 13.52
C PHE A 32 1.38 -11.00 13.12
N ASN A 33 1.15 -10.81 11.81
CA ASN A 33 -0.07 -10.18 11.30
C ASN A 33 -1.32 -10.99 11.68
N ARG A 34 -1.29 -12.32 11.56
CA ARG A 34 -2.39 -13.19 11.96
C ARG A 34 -2.70 -13.06 13.45
N LYS A 35 -1.69 -13.07 14.31
CA LYS A 35 -1.89 -12.87 15.75
C LYS A 35 -2.46 -11.49 16.07
N PHE A 36 -2.01 -10.44 15.36
CA PHE A 36 -2.50 -9.08 15.57
C PHE A 36 -3.98 -8.93 15.18
N VAL A 37 -4.44 -9.61 14.12
CA VAL A 37 -5.85 -9.58 13.67
C VAL A 37 -6.76 -10.38 14.60
N PHE A 38 -6.29 -11.49 15.18
CA PHE A 38 -7.12 -12.40 15.97
C PHE A 38 -7.00 -12.22 17.49
N ASP A 39 -5.90 -11.67 17.99
CA ASP A 39 -5.71 -11.39 19.42
C ASP A 39 -6.22 -9.99 19.76
N THR A 40 -7.44 -9.94 20.24
CA THR A 40 -8.04 -8.76 20.82
C THR A 40 -7.18 -8.23 21.97
N TYR A 41 -6.48 -7.12 21.72
CA TYR A 41 -6.09 -6.11 22.71
C TYR A 41 -5.56 -6.55 24.08
N ARG A 42 -4.33 -6.27 24.37
CA ARG A 42 -3.89 -5.66 25.65
C ARG A 42 -2.41 -5.77 26.00
N ASP A 43 -1.50 -5.74 25.05
CA ASP A 43 -0.10 -5.59 25.45
C ASP A 43 0.58 -4.46 24.68
N SER A 44 0.86 -3.37 25.40
CA SER A 44 1.64 -2.23 24.93
C SER A 44 3.09 -2.60 24.54
N ASP A 45 3.48 -3.83 24.80
CA ASP A 45 4.81 -4.38 24.48
C ASP A 45 4.86 -5.20 23.19
N LYS A 46 3.73 -5.34 22.44
CA LYS A 46 3.73 -6.10 21.18
C LYS A 46 4.52 -5.36 20.11
N LEU A 47 5.45 -6.06 19.47
CA LEU A 47 6.18 -5.62 18.31
C LEU A 47 5.19 -5.09 17.25
N SER A 48 5.47 -3.95 16.63
CA SER A 48 4.70 -3.50 15.46
C SER A 48 5.25 -4.14 14.19
N ALA A 49 4.44 -4.26 13.14
CA ALA A 49 4.89 -4.77 11.85
C ALA A 49 6.15 -4.06 11.35
N ILE A 50 6.19 -2.72 11.47
CA ILE A 50 7.35 -1.93 11.07
C ILE A 50 8.60 -2.23 11.93
N ALA A 51 8.44 -2.60 13.20
CA ALA A 51 9.57 -2.98 14.03
C ALA A 51 10.21 -4.31 13.57
N LEU A 52 9.40 -5.27 13.12
CA LEU A 52 9.91 -6.50 12.51
C LEU A 52 10.64 -6.23 11.20
N ILE A 53 10.12 -5.31 10.38
CA ILE A 53 10.76 -4.86 9.15
C ILE A 53 12.09 -4.19 9.48
N LYS A 54 12.15 -3.26 10.46
CA LYS A 54 13.38 -2.61 10.93
C LYS A 54 14.45 -3.62 11.37
N GLU A 55 14.08 -4.53 12.26
CA GLU A 55 15.00 -5.56 12.75
C GLU A 55 15.56 -6.41 11.61
N THR A 56 14.70 -6.79 10.65
CA THR A 56 15.12 -7.62 9.53
C THR A 56 16.03 -6.83 8.57
N ILE A 57 15.66 -5.60 8.21
CA ILE A 57 16.50 -4.74 7.36
C ILE A 57 17.87 -4.50 8.01
N ALA A 58 17.91 -4.20 9.32
CA ALA A 58 19.16 -4.03 10.04
C ALA A 58 20.02 -5.30 10.00
N SER A 59 19.42 -6.46 10.23
CA SER A 59 20.10 -7.76 10.15
C SER A 59 20.66 -8.03 8.75
N LEU A 60 19.83 -7.84 7.71
CA LEU A 60 20.24 -8.06 6.31
C LEU A 60 21.39 -7.13 5.92
N ALA A 61 21.35 -5.86 6.32
CA ALA A 61 22.42 -4.91 6.03
C ALA A 61 23.72 -5.28 6.76
N ILE A 62 23.66 -5.53 8.08
CA ILE A 62 24.86 -5.82 8.90
C ILE A 62 25.55 -7.10 8.43
N PHE A 63 24.80 -8.17 8.26
CA PHE A 63 25.37 -9.46 7.84
C PHE A 63 25.63 -9.52 6.33
N GLY A 64 24.85 -8.80 5.52
CA GLY A 64 25.03 -8.75 4.09
C GLY A 64 26.36 -8.16 3.67
N TYR A 65 26.69 -7.00 4.23
CA TYR A 65 27.95 -6.35 3.91
C TYR A 65 29.13 -6.82 4.77
N GLY A 66 28.84 -7.36 5.96
CA GLY A 66 29.88 -7.77 6.89
C GLY A 66 30.75 -6.60 7.39
N ASN A 67 31.87 -6.94 8.01
CA ASN A 67 32.91 -6.00 8.43
C ASN A 67 34.23 -6.76 8.67
N GLN A 68 35.24 -6.11 9.27
CA GLN A 68 36.56 -6.75 9.55
C GLN A 68 36.47 -8.06 10.36
N SER A 69 35.40 -8.25 11.15
CA SER A 69 35.19 -9.41 12.03
C SER A 69 33.99 -10.27 11.65
N VAL A 70 33.15 -9.81 10.77
CA VAL A 70 31.92 -10.51 10.31
C VAL A 70 32.03 -10.74 8.81
N VAL A 71 32.03 -12.00 8.42
CA VAL A 71 32.06 -12.38 7.00
C VAL A 71 30.77 -11.96 6.32
N ALA A 72 30.86 -11.34 5.15
CA ALA A 72 29.73 -10.93 4.34
C ALA A 72 28.88 -12.14 3.89
N ASN A 73 27.55 -11.95 3.90
CA ASN A 73 26.60 -12.93 3.41
C ASN A 73 25.94 -12.43 2.13
N GLU A 74 26.33 -12.98 0.99
CA GLU A 74 25.85 -12.54 -0.32
C GLU A 74 24.34 -12.66 -0.49
N ASN A 75 23.68 -13.64 0.13
CA ASN A 75 22.23 -13.78 0.07
C ASN A 75 21.52 -12.67 0.86
N ALA A 76 22.02 -12.35 2.05
CA ALA A 76 21.49 -11.23 2.84
C ALA A 76 21.67 -9.90 2.11
N LYS A 77 22.84 -9.69 1.49
CA LYS A 77 23.12 -8.51 0.69
C LYS A 77 22.17 -8.37 -0.48
N LYS A 78 21.98 -9.44 -1.26
CA LYS A 78 21.03 -9.45 -2.39
C LYS A 78 19.59 -9.17 -1.93
N LEU A 79 19.15 -9.71 -0.79
CA LEU A 79 17.84 -9.43 -0.23
C LEU A 79 17.70 -7.96 0.18
N PHE A 80 18.72 -7.39 0.81
CA PHE A 80 18.71 -5.98 1.19
C PHE A 80 18.67 -5.06 -0.03
N GLU A 81 19.60 -5.24 -0.97
CA GLU A 81 19.71 -4.42 -2.17
C GLU A 81 18.46 -4.54 -3.05
N GLY A 82 17.94 -5.76 -3.24
CA GLY A 82 16.72 -5.98 -4.01
C GLY A 82 15.49 -5.29 -3.40
N TYR A 83 15.37 -5.24 -2.07
CA TYR A 83 14.30 -4.48 -1.45
C TYR A 83 14.48 -2.96 -1.61
N VAL A 84 15.69 -2.46 -1.53
CA VAL A 84 15.99 -1.05 -1.82
C VAL A 84 15.59 -0.70 -3.25
N ASP A 85 15.85 -1.58 -4.22
CA ASP A 85 15.47 -1.35 -5.62
C ASP A 85 13.94 -1.37 -5.84
N ILE A 86 13.21 -2.25 -5.14
CA ILE A 86 11.74 -2.21 -5.11
C ILE A 86 11.25 -0.85 -4.59
N LEU A 87 11.80 -0.37 -3.48
CA LEU A 87 11.40 0.93 -2.91
C LEU A 87 11.70 2.10 -3.84
N LYS A 88 12.78 2.07 -4.63
CA LYS A 88 13.06 3.10 -5.66
C LYS A 88 11.97 3.18 -6.74
N ILE A 89 11.32 2.05 -7.05
CA ILE A 89 10.23 2.00 -8.04
C ILE A 89 8.91 2.48 -7.45
N VAL A 90 8.60 2.04 -6.23
CA VAL A 90 7.24 2.21 -5.66
C VAL A 90 7.06 3.50 -4.88
N LEU A 91 8.13 4.02 -4.26
CA LEU A 91 8.06 5.26 -3.51
C LEU A 91 7.88 6.47 -4.44
N PRO A 92 7.16 7.52 -3.99
CA PRO A 92 6.91 8.68 -4.83
C PRO A 92 8.20 9.38 -5.22
N PRO A 93 8.39 9.77 -6.50
CA PRO A 93 9.60 10.46 -6.96
C PRO A 93 9.91 11.75 -6.20
N LYS A 94 8.86 12.45 -5.72
CA LYS A 94 9.00 13.67 -4.92
C LYS A 94 9.67 13.46 -3.56
N LEU A 95 9.63 12.22 -3.02
CA LEU A 95 10.36 11.87 -1.81
C LEU A 95 11.87 11.92 -2.03
N GLY A 96 12.32 11.71 -3.28
CA GLY A 96 13.73 11.69 -3.62
C GLY A 96 14.49 10.56 -2.91
N PHE A 97 13.85 9.38 -2.77
CA PHE A 97 14.46 8.23 -2.10
C PHE A 97 15.71 7.76 -2.83
N GLU A 98 16.81 7.60 -2.10
CA GLU A 98 18.11 7.17 -2.61
C GLU A 98 18.51 5.78 -2.11
N GLY A 99 18.11 5.44 -0.87
CA GLY A 99 18.45 4.16 -0.27
C GLY A 99 18.08 4.06 1.21
N ILE A 100 18.58 3.00 1.83
CA ILE A 100 18.45 2.74 3.27
C ILE A 100 19.82 2.74 3.90
N SER A 101 19.97 3.40 5.04
CA SER A 101 21.15 3.28 5.92
C SER A 101 20.75 2.75 7.29
N VAL A 102 21.66 2.01 7.93
CA VAL A 102 21.45 1.49 9.27
C VAL A 102 22.42 2.18 10.22
N ILE A 103 21.85 2.95 11.14
CA ILE A 103 22.59 3.63 12.22
C ILE A 103 22.02 3.08 13.52
N VAL A 104 22.57 1.94 13.96
CA VAL A 104 22.01 1.20 15.11
C VAL A 104 21.74 2.13 16.30
N PRO A 105 20.51 2.15 16.86
CA PRO A 105 19.40 1.21 16.64
C PRO A 105 18.41 1.60 15.53
N GLU A 106 18.74 2.53 14.66
CA GLU A 106 17.83 3.09 13.67
C GLU A 106 18.06 2.55 12.25
N VAL A 107 16.97 2.39 11.51
CA VAL A 107 16.94 2.20 10.06
C VAL A 107 16.44 3.49 9.43
N MET A 108 17.27 4.12 8.61
CA MET A 108 17.01 5.42 8.02
C MET A 108 16.67 5.28 6.55
N LEU A 109 15.62 5.95 6.11
CA LEU A 109 15.37 6.23 4.70
C LEU A 109 16.22 7.43 4.29
N CYS A 110 17.11 7.23 3.32
CA CYS A 110 17.96 8.27 2.76
C CYS A 110 17.25 8.93 1.60
N THR A 111 17.12 10.25 1.63
CA THR A 111 16.49 11.03 0.57
C THR A 111 17.32 12.27 0.23
N LYS A 112 17.07 12.86 -0.92
CA LYS A 112 17.76 14.08 -1.37
C LYS A 112 17.60 15.27 -0.41
N THR A 113 16.54 15.28 0.39
CA THR A 113 16.23 16.39 1.31
C THR A 113 16.63 16.11 2.75
N GLY A 114 17.13 14.90 3.04
CA GLY A 114 17.58 14.48 4.37
C GLY A 114 17.19 13.04 4.68
N ASN A 115 17.69 12.56 5.80
CA ASN A 115 17.45 11.19 6.25
C ASN A 115 16.48 11.20 7.44
N PHE A 116 15.58 10.24 7.49
CA PHE A 116 14.64 10.09 8.59
C PHE A 116 14.35 8.61 8.90
N PRO A 117 14.02 8.29 10.16
CA PRO A 117 13.72 6.91 10.54
C PRO A 117 12.56 6.33 9.75
N ILE A 118 12.65 5.05 9.39
CA ILE A 118 11.60 4.34 8.63
C ILE A 118 10.25 4.29 9.35
N ASP A 119 10.24 4.42 10.66
CA ASP A 119 9.02 4.48 11.49
C ASP A 119 8.51 5.92 11.72
N ALA A 120 9.23 6.94 11.23
CA ALA A 120 8.79 8.33 11.26
C ALA A 120 8.11 8.80 9.97
N VAL A 121 7.81 7.88 9.05
CA VAL A 121 7.16 8.18 7.77
C VAL A 121 5.65 8.43 7.93
N SER A 122 5.04 9.09 6.93
CA SER A 122 3.58 9.22 6.86
C SER A 122 2.89 7.86 6.73
N GLY A 123 1.62 7.77 7.14
CA GLY A 123 0.84 6.53 7.04
C GLY A 123 0.80 5.95 5.63
N GLY A 124 0.74 6.81 4.60
CA GLY A 124 0.78 6.35 3.21
C GLY A 124 2.11 5.70 2.81
N ILE A 125 3.24 6.30 3.18
CA ILE A 125 4.56 5.72 2.93
C ILE A 125 4.73 4.41 3.71
N SER A 126 4.25 4.37 4.96
CA SER A 126 4.27 3.16 5.77
C SER A 126 3.46 2.02 5.13
N SER A 127 2.27 2.32 4.57
CA SER A 127 1.46 1.32 3.86
C SER A 127 2.16 0.79 2.61
N ILE A 128 2.84 1.65 1.85
CA ILE A 128 3.64 1.23 0.69
C ILE A 128 4.78 0.29 1.13
N ILE A 129 5.51 0.65 2.19
CA ILE A 129 6.60 -0.16 2.74
C ILE A 129 6.07 -1.52 3.18
N ASP A 130 4.93 -1.55 3.86
CA ASP A 130 4.31 -2.77 4.38
C ASP A 130 3.86 -3.72 3.26
N ILE A 131 3.09 -3.24 2.30
CA ILE A 131 2.61 -4.03 1.17
C ILE A 131 3.80 -4.57 0.35
N THR A 132 4.76 -3.72 0.02
CA THR A 132 5.91 -4.12 -0.78
C THR A 132 6.85 -5.07 -0.05
N TRP A 133 6.96 -4.95 1.28
CA TRP A 133 7.70 -5.90 2.10
C TRP A 133 7.08 -7.30 2.04
N GLN A 134 5.77 -7.39 2.23
CA GLN A 134 5.06 -8.66 2.15
C GLN A 134 5.23 -9.33 0.79
N LEU A 135 4.99 -8.58 -0.28
CA LEU A 135 5.15 -9.07 -1.65
C LEU A 135 6.60 -9.50 -1.92
N TYR A 136 7.57 -8.69 -1.54
CA TYR A 136 8.99 -8.98 -1.76
C TYR A 136 9.48 -10.19 -0.98
N MET A 137 9.04 -10.38 0.25
CA MET A 137 9.45 -11.54 1.07
C MET A 137 8.71 -12.83 0.68
N PHE A 138 7.50 -12.71 0.11
CA PHE A 138 6.78 -13.86 -0.43
C PHE A 138 7.34 -14.29 -1.80
N ALA A 139 7.68 -13.33 -2.65
CA ALA A 139 8.15 -13.60 -4.01
C ALA A 139 9.48 -14.36 -4.01
N ASP A 140 9.50 -15.60 -4.45
CA ASP A 140 10.73 -16.15 -5.00
C ASP A 140 10.91 -15.62 -6.43
N THR A 141 12.14 -15.26 -6.80
CA THR A 141 12.46 -14.56 -8.05
C THR A 141 12.13 -15.36 -9.32
N SER A 142 11.79 -16.63 -9.19
CA SER A 142 11.51 -17.56 -10.28
C SER A 142 10.06 -17.98 -10.44
N GLU A 143 9.19 -17.68 -9.47
CA GLU A 143 7.80 -18.13 -9.48
C GLU A 143 6.81 -16.99 -9.68
N SER A 144 5.79 -17.23 -10.52
CA SER A 144 4.63 -16.34 -10.64
C SER A 144 3.60 -16.71 -9.57
N PHE A 145 2.99 -15.71 -8.95
CA PHE A 145 1.90 -15.90 -7.99
C PHE A 145 0.81 -14.85 -8.14
N VAL A 146 -0.31 -15.10 -7.48
CA VAL A 146 -1.43 -14.16 -7.44
C VAL A 146 -1.44 -13.43 -6.09
N ALA A 147 -1.42 -12.10 -6.13
CA ALA A 147 -1.60 -11.25 -4.96
C ALA A 147 -3.02 -10.67 -4.95
N ILE A 148 -3.76 -10.95 -3.88
CA ILE A 148 -5.11 -10.40 -3.67
C ILE A 148 -4.99 -9.29 -2.63
N ILE A 149 -5.38 -8.07 -2.98
CA ILE A 149 -5.25 -6.89 -2.11
C ILE A 149 -6.59 -6.17 -2.06
N ASP A 150 -7.07 -5.95 -0.84
CA ASP A 150 -8.29 -5.20 -0.57
C ASP A 150 -7.93 -3.75 -0.21
N GLU A 151 -8.45 -2.80 -0.96
CA GLU A 151 -8.24 -1.35 -0.79
C GLU A 151 -6.77 -0.95 -0.56
N PRO A 152 -5.85 -1.27 -1.49
CA PRO A 152 -4.42 -0.96 -1.33
C PRO A 152 -4.12 0.54 -1.26
N GLU A 153 -5.06 1.37 -1.66
CA GLU A 153 -5.00 2.83 -1.60
C GLU A 153 -5.28 3.41 -0.22
N ASN A 154 -5.69 2.61 0.74
CA ASN A 154 -5.98 3.09 2.09
C ASN A 154 -4.78 3.81 2.68
N HIS A 155 -5.05 5.01 3.22
CA HIS A 155 -4.06 5.95 3.76
C HIS A 155 -3.15 6.63 2.73
N LEU A 156 -3.24 6.32 1.43
CA LEU A 156 -2.48 7.00 0.40
C LEU A 156 -3.09 8.37 0.08
N HIS A 157 -2.22 9.37 -0.09
CA HIS A 157 -2.63 10.65 -0.66
C HIS A 157 -3.10 10.45 -2.12
N PRO A 158 -4.11 11.17 -2.63
CA PRO A 158 -4.64 11.00 -4.00
C PRO A 158 -3.59 10.95 -5.11
N GLU A 159 -2.51 11.73 -4.98
CA GLU A 159 -1.39 11.69 -5.94
C GLU A 159 -0.69 10.32 -5.96
N LEU A 160 -0.55 9.69 -4.79
CA LEU A 160 0.04 8.34 -4.68
C LEU A 160 -0.90 7.28 -5.20
N GLN A 161 -2.19 7.40 -4.94
CA GLN A 161 -3.21 6.45 -5.40
C GLN A 161 -3.17 6.26 -6.92
N ARG A 162 -2.94 7.33 -7.69
CA ARG A 162 -2.89 7.28 -9.16
C ARG A 162 -1.76 6.40 -9.72
N ASN A 163 -0.62 6.34 -9.04
CA ASN A 163 0.58 5.71 -9.57
C ASN A 163 0.90 4.39 -8.85
N PHE A 164 0.27 4.12 -7.72
CA PHE A 164 0.67 3.04 -6.83
C PHE A 164 0.56 1.67 -7.49
N LEU A 165 -0.61 1.34 -8.08
CA LEU A 165 -0.82 0.05 -8.72
C LEU A 165 0.14 -0.16 -9.90
N GLY A 166 0.29 0.84 -10.77
CA GLY A 166 1.24 0.77 -11.88
C GLY A 166 2.70 0.60 -11.43
N ASN A 167 3.08 1.24 -10.31
CA ASN A 167 4.40 1.04 -9.73
C ASN A 167 4.56 -0.35 -9.10
N LEU A 168 3.52 -0.91 -8.46
CA LEU A 168 3.54 -2.30 -7.98
C LEU A 168 3.74 -3.30 -9.12
N ILE A 169 3.00 -3.16 -10.22
CA ILE A 169 3.12 -4.03 -11.39
C ILE A 169 4.54 -3.95 -11.98
N LYS A 170 5.12 -2.76 -12.07
CA LYS A 170 6.51 -2.59 -12.53
C LYS A 170 7.53 -3.22 -11.59
N ALA A 171 7.31 -3.11 -10.28
CA ALA A 171 8.21 -3.65 -9.27
C ALA A 171 8.13 -5.19 -9.17
N PHE A 172 6.97 -5.76 -9.49
CA PHE A 172 6.69 -7.19 -9.39
C PHE A 172 6.09 -7.74 -10.70
N PRO A 173 6.87 -7.83 -11.78
CA PRO A 173 6.36 -8.19 -13.12
C PRO A 173 5.83 -9.62 -13.23
N ASN A 174 6.22 -10.52 -12.32
CA ASN A 174 5.77 -11.91 -12.28
C ASN A 174 4.54 -12.12 -11.38
N VAL A 175 3.98 -11.05 -10.81
CA VAL A 175 2.81 -11.11 -9.93
C VAL A 175 1.55 -10.71 -10.67
N GLN A 176 0.53 -11.58 -10.61
CA GLN A 176 -0.81 -11.22 -11.02
C GLN A 176 -1.53 -10.56 -9.84
N PHE A 177 -1.94 -9.30 -10.01
CA PHE A 177 -2.68 -8.57 -8.98
C PHE A 177 -4.19 -8.73 -9.18
N ILE A 178 -4.90 -9.07 -8.10
CA ILE A 178 -6.36 -8.98 -7.99
C ILE A 178 -6.64 -7.94 -6.91
N VAL A 179 -7.25 -6.83 -7.29
CA VAL A 179 -7.46 -5.69 -6.38
C VAL A 179 -8.95 -5.44 -6.23
N ALA A 180 -9.44 -5.40 -4.99
CA ALA A 180 -10.75 -4.87 -4.67
C ALA A 180 -10.59 -3.40 -4.26
N THR A 181 -11.36 -2.50 -4.86
CA THR A 181 -11.26 -1.06 -4.60
C THR A 181 -12.56 -0.34 -4.94
N HIS A 182 -12.82 0.75 -4.24
CA HIS A 182 -13.85 1.73 -4.59
C HIS A 182 -13.25 3.07 -5.06
N ASN A 183 -11.96 3.11 -5.35
CA ASN A 183 -11.23 4.33 -5.69
C ASN A 183 -11.14 4.51 -7.22
N PRO A 184 -11.65 5.62 -7.78
CA PRO A 184 -11.61 5.86 -9.22
C PRO A 184 -10.19 5.93 -9.79
N PHE A 185 -9.19 6.35 -9.01
CA PHE A 185 -7.80 6.37 -9.47
C PHE A 185 -7.21 4.97 -9.64
N MET A 186 -7.62 4.02 -8.79
CA MET A 186 -7.18 2.63 -8.91
C MET A 186 -7.82 1.94 -10.12
N ILE A 187 -9.11 2.20 -10.37
CA ILE A 187 -9.86 1.67 -11.52
C ILE A 187 -9.20 2.08 -12.86
N THR A 188 -8.65 3.29 -12.92
CA THR A 188 -8.03 3.85 -14.12
C THR A 188 -6.51 3.70 -14.18
N ALA A 189 -5.89 3.08 -13.16
CA ALA A 189 -4.44 3.05 -13.02
C ALA A 189 -3.72 2.30 -14.16
N GLU A 190 -4.32 1.20 -14.65
CA GLU A 190 -3.69 0.33 -15.65
C GLU A 190 -4.60 0.07 -16.83
N LYS A 191 -4.07 0.38 -18.03
CA LYS A 191 -4.77 0.28 -19.30
C LYS A 191 -5.21 -1.15 -19.63
N ASP A 192 -4.35 -2.12 -19.37
CA ASP A 192 -4.54 -3.52 -19.78
C ASP A 192 -5.16 -4.39 -18.68
N SER A 193 -5.72 -3.77 -17.62
CA SER A 193 -6.41 -4.49 -16.56
C SER A 193 -7.82 -4.91 -16.99
N ASN A 194 -8.38 -5.96 -16.37
CA ASN A 194 -9.79 -6.29 -16.43
C ASN A 194 -10.48 -5.72 -15.19
N VAL A 195 -11.48 -4.88 -15.40
CA VAL A 195 -12.26 -4.27 -14.32
C VAL A 195 -13.66 -4.87 -14.30
N PHE A 196 -14.08 -5.33 -13.12
CA PHE A 196 -15.42 -5.86 -12.88
C PHE A 196 -16.12 -5.02 -11.83
N VAL A 197 -17.30 -4.52 -12.17
CA VAL A 197 -18.17 -3.79 -11.25
C VAL A 197 -19.12 -4.79 -10.59
N LEU A 198 -19.21 -4.72 -9.27
CA LEU A 198 -20.12 -5.54 -8.48
C LEU A 198 -21.38 -4.73 -8.18
N ASN A 199 -22.54 -5.23 -8.60
CA ASN A 199 -23.84 -4.60 -8.40
C ASN A 199 -24.81 -5.56 -7.70
N TYR A 200 -25.89 -5.00 -7.13
CA TYR A 200 -27.00 -5.77 -6.58
C TYR A 200 -28.13 -5.85 -7.60
N SER A 201 -28.66 -7.05 -7.79
CA SER A 201 -29.91 -7.26 -8.52
C SER A 201 -31.14 -6.91 -7.65
N ASP A 202 -32.32 -6.81 -8.27
CA ASP A 202 -33.61 -6.59 -7.58
C ASP A 202 -33.88 -7.63 -6.47
N ASN A 203 -33.29 -8.80 -6.58
CA ASN A 203 -33.38 -9.89 -5.58
C ASN A 203 -32.25 -9.87 -4.54
N ASN A 204 -31.57 -8.75 -4.36
CA ASN A 204 -30.43 -8.58 -3.45
C ASN A 204 -29.26 -9.57 -3.68
N LYS A 205 -29.12 -10.09 -4.90
CA LYS A 205 -27.98 -10.94 -5.27
C LYS A 205 -26.91 -10.09 -5.93
N VAL A 206 -25.67 -10.32 -5.54
CA VAL A 206 -24.52 -9.68 -6.18
C VAL A 206 -24.29 -10.31 -7.55
N PHE A 207 -24.11 -9.47 -8.56
CA PHE A 207 -23.63 -9.87 -9.88
C PHE A 207 -22.49 -8.97 -10.32
N SER A 208 -21.69 -9.45 -11.25
CA SER A 208 -20.56 -8.68 -11.80
C SER A 208 -20.82 -8.37 -13.27
N CYS A 209 -20.41 -7.18 -13.71
CA CYS A 209 -20.31 -6.82 -15.12
C CYS A 209 -18.93 -6.26 -15.41
N GLN A 210 -18.38 -6.64 -16.56
CA GLN A 210 -17.09 -6.13 -17.00
C GLN A 210 -17.25 -4.70 -17.51
N LEU A 211 -16.38 -3.81 -17.02
CA LEU A 211 -16.34 -2.42 -17.46
C LEU A 211 -15.61 -2.32 -18.79
N ASP A 212 -16.23 -1.69 -19.77
CA ASP A 212 -15.60 -1.47 -21.08
C ASP A 212 -14.46 -0.42 -21.01
N TYR A 213 -13.64 -0.41 -22.05
CA TYR A 213 -12.47 0.46 -22.14
C TYR A 213 -12.83 1.96 -22.15
N ILE A 214 -13.94 2.33 -22.77
CA ILE A 214 -14.37 3.74 -22.91
C ILE A 214 -14.75 4.29 -21.55
N ASN A 215 -15.55 3.54 -20.79
CA ASN A 215 -15.96 3.93 -19.45
C ASN A 215 -14.80 3.97 -18.46
N ARG A 216 -13.77 3.14 -18.66
CA ARG A 216 -12.52 3.19 -17.86
C ARG A 216 -11.66 4.42 -18.13
N ALA A 217 -11.69 4.96 -19.34
CA ALA A 217 -10.94 6.16 -19.71
C ALA A 217 -11.60 7.48 -19.24
N GLY A 218 -12.68 7.39 -18.47
CA GLY A 218 -13.43 8.52 -17.94
C GLY A 218 -12.66 9.33 -16.89
N THR A 219 -13.16 10.52 -16.61
CA THR A 219 -12.68 11.31 -15.46
C THR A 219 -13.05 10.64 -14.15
N SER A 220 -12.34 10.94 -13.05
CA SER A 220 -12.69 10.42 -11.73
C SER A 220 -14.15 10.66 -11.35
N ASN A 221 -14.71 11.83 -11.70
CA ASN A 221 -16.13 12.14 -11.47
C ASN A 221 -17.06 11.28 -12.33
N ALA A 222 -16.71 11.00 -13.57
CA ALA A 222 -17.48 10.08 -14.42
C ALA A 222 -17.46 8.66 -13.84
N ILE A 223 -16.31 8.17 -13.42
CA ILE A 223 -16.20 6.87 -12.75
C ILE A 223 -17.02 6.81 -11.46
N LEU A 224 -16.96 7.84 -10.62
CA LEU A 224 -17.75 7.90 -9.38
C LEU A 224 -19.24 7.81 -9.66
N ARG A 225 -19.74 8.55 -10.67
CA ARG A 225 -21.15 8.58 -11.00
C ARG A 225 -21.60 7.35 -11.78
N ASP A 226 -20.93 7.05 -12.88
CA ASP A 226 -21.41 6.12 -13.89
C ASP A 226 -21.02 4.66 -13.57
N VAL A 227 -19.97 4.46 -12.77
CA VAL A 227 -19.45 3.13 -12.39
C VAL A 227 -19.75 2.80 -10.93
N LEU A 228 -19.50 3.74 -10.02
CA LEU A 228 -19.66 3.52 -8.57
C LEU A 228 -21.04 3.97 -8.06
N GLY A 229 -21.92 4.48 -8.93
CA GLY A 229 -23.33 4.77 -8.61
C GLY A 229 -23.52 5.93 -7.63
N ILE A 230 -22.59 6.89 -7.63
CA ILE A 230 -22.72 8.11 -6.81
C ILE A 230 -23.55 9.12 -7.60
N ASP A 231 -24.77 9.39 -7.16
CA ASP A 231 -25.72 10.27 -7.86
C ASP A 231 -25.19 11.67 -8.09
N SER A 232 -24.40 12.20 -7.15
CA SER A 232 -23.81 13.53 -7.27
C SER A 232 -22.44 13.60 -6.58
N THR A 233 -21.50 14.31 -7.20
CA THR A 233 -20.20 14.63 -6.62
C THR A 233 -20.18 16.03 -6.02
N LEU A 234 -21.32 16.74 -6.00
CA LEU A 234 -21.46 18.04 -5.37
C LEU A 234 -21.51 17.92 -3.84
N PRO A 235 -21.04 18.92 -3.09
CA PRO A 235 -21.28 18.98 -1.67
C PRO A 235 -22.79 19.01 -1.36
N ILE A 236 -23.22 18.31 -0.31
CA ILE A 236 -24.64 18.19 0.07
C ILE A 236 -25.34 19.55 0.22
N TRP A 237 -24.62 20.57 0.74
CA TRP A 237 -25.16 21.92 0.84
C TRP A 237 -25.42 22.56 -0.53
N ALA A 238 -24.57 22.29 -1.53
CA ALA A 238 -24.74 22.81 -2.88
C ALA A 238 -25.93 22.13 -3.60
N GLU A 239 -26.10 20.82 -3.42
CA GLU A 239 -27.27 20.09 -3.93
C GLU A 239 -28.57 20.64 -3.35
N LYS A 240 -28.63 20.84 -2.04
CA LYS A 240 -29.80 21.43 -1.39
C LYS A 240 -30.11 22.81 -1.96
N THR A 241 -29.09 23.67 -2.09
CA THR A 241 -29.26 25.02 -2.64
C THR A 241 -29.77 24.97 -4.09
N LEU A 242 -29.23 24.08 -4.93
CA LEU A 242 -29.70 23.89 -6.30
C LEU A 242 -31.15 23.42 -6.34
N ASN A 243 -31.52 22.44 -5.53
CA ASN A 243 -32.87 21.92 -5.44
C ASN A 243 -33.87 22.98 -4.96
N ASP A 244 -33.49 23.82 -4.00
CA ASP A 244 -34.30 24.95 -3.53
C ASP A 244 -34.51 25.99 -4.64
N ILE A 245 -33.46 26.31 -5.41
CA ILE A 245 -33.53 27.21 -6.57
C ILE A 245 -34.46 26.62 -7.62
N VAL A 246 -34.24 25.37 -8.04
CA VAL A 246 -35.07 24.70 -9.04
C VAL A 246 -36.55 24.69 -8.62
N THR A 247 -36.83 24.32 -7.36
CA THR A 247 -38.18 24.27 -6.82
C THR A 247 -38.85 25.66 -6.83
N LYS A 248 -38.10 26.71 -6.47
CA LYS A 248 -38.58 28.08 -6.44
C LYS A 248 -38.94 28.60 -7.85
N TYR A 249 -38.07 28.34 -8.84
CA TYR A 249 -38.30 28.83 -10.20
C TYR A 249 -39.27 27.95 -10.98
N SER A 250 -39.36 26.66 -10.71
CA SER A 250 -40.42 25.81 -11.30
C SER A 250 -41.82 26.21 -10.85
N ARG A 251 -41.96 26.64 -9.58
CA ARG A 251 -43.26 27.17 -9.08
C ARG A 251 -43.62 28.54 -9.66
N SER A 252 -42.62 29.38 -9.99
CA SER A 252 -42.87 30.71 -10.57
C SER A 252 -43.14 30.66 -12.10
N ALA A 253 -42.83 29.56 -12.77
CA ALA A 253 -43.13 29.37 -14.18
C ALA A 253 -44.52 28.76 -14.44
N LEU A 254 -45.26 28.34 -13.40
CA LEU A 254 -46.60 27.75 -13.44
C LEU A 254 -47.72 28.76 -13.01
N ASN A 255 -47.36 29.98 -12.67
CA ASN A 255 -48.26 31.12 -12.40
C ASN A 255 -48.08 32.19 -13.50
#